data_4c1318154c4984e95457e8e809d19d19
#
_entry.id   4c1318154c4984e95457e8e809d19d19
#
_cell.length_a   1.000
_cell.length_b   1.000
_cell.length_c   1.000
_cell.angle_alpha   90.00
_cell.angle_beta   90.00
_cell.angle_gamma   90.00
#
_symmetry.space_group_name_H-M   'P 1'
#
loop_
_entity.id
_entity.type
_entity.pdbx_description
1 polymer ?
#
loop_
_entity_poly.entity_id
_entity_poly.type
_entity_poly.pdbx_seq_one_letter_code
_entity_poly.pdbx_strand_id
1 'polypeptide(L)'
;AGEKLKTFGGRTSGPQPLVDLFRFVISTFKQAKGRKLSSIECHDIMCKIGEVVVVGGVRRSAMISLSNLSDDRMRYAKSGQWWENNTQRALANNSVSYTEKPETETFLREWLALMESKSGERGIFNRQASAKQNMKSGRRSKKVTVTFEDGTKKVFEGNEFVNGKIAVDLKVGDEIT
;
A
#
# COMPACT_ATOMS: atom_id res chain seq x y z
N ALA A 1 1.09 -30.11 5.78
CA ALA A 1 2.28 -29.27 5.97
C ALA A 1 3.55 -30.11 5.76
N GLY A 2 4.62 -29.50 5.24
CA GLY A 2 5.93 -30.14 5.13
C GLY A 2 6.23 -30.88 3.83
N GLU A 3 5.31 -31.01 2.89
CA GLU A 3 5.59 -31.58 1.57
C GLU A 3 6.53 -30.69 0.75
N LYS A 4 7.46 -31.33 0.01
CA LYS A 4 8.35 -30.61 -0.91
C LYS A 4 7.57 -30.01 -2.08
N LEU A 5 7.81 -28.75 -2.37
CA LEU A 5 7.29 -28.10 -3.57
C LEU A 5 8.08 -28.52 -4.79
N LYS A 6 7.39 -28.96 -5.84
CA LYS A 6 8.01 -29.49 -7.07
C LYS A 6 8.77 -28.45 -7.87
N THR A 7 8.37 -27.17 -7.83
CA THR A 7 8.82 -26.15 -8.79
C THR A 7 9.86 -25.17 -8.24
N PHE A 8 9.83 -24.83 -6.95
CA PHE A 8 10.64 -23.73 -6.40
C PHE A 8 11.51 -24.11 -5.19
N GLY A 9 11.56 -25.39 -4.84
CA GLY A 9 12.15 -25.82 -3.58
C GLY A 9 11.34 -25.34 -2.37
N GLY A 10 11.70 -25.78 -1.19
CA GLY A 10 10.98 -25.46 0.04
C GLY A 10 9.85 -26.46 0.34
N ARG A 11 9.13 -26.18 1.43
CA ARG A 11 8.06 -27.05 1.95
C ARG A 11 6.76 -26.28 2.09
N THR A 12 5.63 -26.97 1.97
CA THR A 12 4.30 -26.38 2.16
C THR A 12 4.08 -25.94 3.60
N SER A 13 3.50 -24.74 3.80
CA SER A 13 3.17 -24.17 5.12
C SER A 13 1.94 -24.84 5.75
N GLY A 14 1.14 -25.58 4.97
CA GLY A 14 -0.15 -26.09 5.39
C GLY A 14 -1.24 -25.00 5.50
N PRO A 15 -2.40 -25.33 6.10
CA PRO A 15 -3.55 -24.41 6.15
C PRO A 15 -3.44 -23.36 7.27
N GLN A 16 -2.52 -23.52 8.22
CA GLN A 16 -2.47 -22.67 9.42
C GLN A 16 -2.35 -21.18 9.12
N PRO A 17 -1.50 -20.70 8.20
CA PRO A 17 -1.42 -19.27 7.89
C PRO A 17 -2.74 -18.69 7.40
N LEU A 18 -3.53 -19.46 6.66
CA LEU A 18 -4.84 -19.04 6.19
C LEU A 18 -5.87 -18.99 7.33
N VAL A 19 -5.83 -19.95 8.25
CA VAL A 19 -6.68 -19.94 9.46
C VAL A 19 -6.36 -18.70 10.31
N ASP A 20 -5.09 -18.39 10.48
CA ASP A 20 -4.65 -17.24 11.27
C ASP A 20 -5.04 -15.92 10.60
N LEU A 21 -4.99 -15.84 9.27
CA LEU A 21 -5.50 -14.71 8.50
C LEU A 21 -7.00 -14.49 8.78
N PHE A 22 -7.82 -15.54 8.64
CA PHE A 22 -9.27 -15.41 8.88
C PHE A 22 -9.58 -14.99 10.30
N ARG A 23 -8.90 -15.56 11.30
CA ARG A 23 -9.06 -15.16 12.70
C ARG A 23 -8.72 -13.69 12.92
N PHE A 24 -7.61 -13.24 12.36
CA PHE A 24 -7.17 -11.84 12.43
C PHE A 24 -8.20 -10.90 11.80
N VAL A 25 -8.66 -11.19 10.58
CA VAL A 25 -9.65 -10.37 9.86
C VAL A 25 -10.96 -10.31 10.62
N ILE A 26 -11.50 -11.45 11.08
CA ILE A 26 -12.74 -11.50 11.88
C ILE A 26 -12.61 -10.67 13.17
N SER A 27 -11.48 -10.78 13.86
CA SER A 27 -11.21 -10.00 15.08
C SER A 27 -11.20 -8.51 14.79
N THR A 28 -10.49 -8.08 13.73
CA THR A 28 -10.41 -6.68 13.32
C THR A 28 -11.78 -6.09 12.98
N PHE A 29 -12.59 -6.82 12.19
CA PHE A 29 -13.93 -6.36 11.85
C PHE A 29 -14.89 -6.33 13.07
N LYS A 30 -14.76 -7.28 13.99
CA LYS A 30 -15.53 -7.25 15.24
C LYS A 30 -15.19 -6.02 16.09
N GLN A 31 -13.92 -5.65 16.19
CA GLN A 31 -13.47 -4.46 16.92
C GLN A 31 -13.91 -3.17 16.22
N ALA A 32 -14.03 -3.18 14.90
CA ALA A 32 -14.49 -2.05 14.10
C ALA A 32 -16.02 -1.95 13.98
N LYS A 33 -16.79 -2.79 14.69
CA LYS A 33 -18.25 -2.79 14.60
C LYS A 33 -18.83 -1.38 14.84
N GLY A 34 -19.66 -0.92 13.91
CA GLY A 34 -20.31 0.39 13.95
C GLY A 34 -19.48 1.55 13.40
N ARG A 35 -18.28 1.31 12.88
CA ARG A 35 -17.42 2.34 12.24
C ARG A 35 -16.70 1.78 11.00
N LYS A 36 -16.13 2.67 10.22
CA LYS A 36 -15.20 2.29 9.14
C LYS A 36 -13.87 1.80 9.73
N LEU A 37 -13.18 0.93 9.00
CA LEU A 37 -11.80 0.57 9.30
C LEU A 37 -10.90 1.81 9.22
N SER A 38 -9.98 1.91 10.15
CA SER A 38 -8.92 2.92 10.13
C SER A 38 -7.82 2.52 9.13
N SER A 39 -6.97 3.50 8.75
CA SER A 39 -5.82 3.26 7.85
C SER A 39 -4.90 2.15 8.36
N ILE A 40 -4.61 2.14 9.65
CA ILE A 40 -3.74 1.13 10.25
C ILE A 40 -4.37 -0.26 10.27
N GLU A 41 -5.69 -0.37 10.49
CA GLU A 41 -6.38 -1.66 10.41
C GLU A 41 -6.39 -2.21 8.99
N CYS A 42 -6.61 -1.37 7.99
CA CYS A 42 -6.48 -1.75 6.58
C CYS A 42 -5.05 -2.21 6.25
N HIS A 43 -4.06 -1.45 6.70
CA HIS A 43 -2.65 -1.79 6.54
C HIS A 43 -2.32 -3.15 7.16
N ASP A 44 -2.76 -3.40 8.39
CA ASP A 44 -2.47 -4.63 9.11
C ASP A 44 -3.14 -5.85 8.46
N ILE A 45 -4.36 -5.70 7.92
CA ILE A 45 -5.03 -6.75 7.12
C ILE A 45 -4.21 -7.06 5.86
N MET A 46 -3.76 -6.05 5.12
CA MET A 46 -2.95 -6.25 3.91
C MET A 46 -1.62 -6.92 4.23
N CYS A 47 -0.96 -6.53 5.32
CA CYS A 47 0.24 -7.19 5.81
C CYS A 47 -0.03 -8.67 6.14
N LYS A 48 -1.15 -8.95 6.82
CA LYS A 48 -1.52 -10.31 7.19
C LYS A 48 -1.83 -11.20 5.97
N ILE A 49 -2.46 -10.63 4.94
CA ILE A 49 -2.64 -11.32 3.65
C ILE A 49 -1.27 -11.68 3.04
N GLY A 50 -0.34 -10.75 3.06
CA GLY A 50 1.00 -10.97 2.52
C GLY A 50 1.79 -12.05 3.27
N GLU A 51 1.55 -12.26 4.56
CA GLU A 51 2.18 -13.34 5.32
C GLU A 51 1.79 -14.74 4.82
N VAL A 52 0.56 -14.91 4.31
CA VAL A 52 0.09 -16.19 3.77
C VAL A 52 0.92 -16.63 2.56
N VAL A 53 1.51 -15.69 1.84
CA VAL A 53 2.31 -15.95 0.63
C VAL A 53 3.75 -16.35 0.94
N VAL A 54 4.11 -16.47 2.22
CA VAL A 54 5.43 -16.98 2.63
C VAL A 54 5.45 -18.50 2.45
N VAL A 55 6.26 -18.97 1.53
CA VAL A 55 6.39 -20.41 1.20
C VAL A 55 7.81 -20.88 1.50
N GLY A 56 7.92 -21.94 2.30
CA GLY A 56 9.20 -22.55 2.62
C GLY A 56 10.18 -21.63 3.36
N GLY A 57 9.66 -20.67 4.16
CA GLY A 57 10.47 -19.68 4.86
C GLY A 57 10.97 -18.54 3.97
N VAL A 58 10.65 -18.55 2.67
CA VAL A 58 11.03 -17.49 1.74
C VAL A 58 9.86 -16.53 1.53
N ARG A 59 10.11 -15.25 1.79
CA ARG A 59 9.15 -14.17 1.54
C ARG A 59 8.93 -14.00 0.04
N ARG A 60 7.72 -14.25 -0.44
CA ARG A 60 7.32 -14.12 -1.86
C ARG A 60 6.58 -12.83 -2.17
N SER A 61 6.22 -12.07 -1.16
CA SER A 61 5.52 -10.79 -1.33
C SER A 61 6.25 -9.68 -0.61
N ALA A 62 6.13 -8.47 -1.15
CA ALA A 62 6.59 -7.25 -0.53
C ALA A 62 5.52 -6.17 -0.72
N MET A 63 5.38 -5.29 0.25
CA MET A 63 4.42 -4.20 0.22
C MET A 63 5.10 -2.87 0.56
N ILE A 64 4.72 -1.83 -0.17
CA ILE A 64 5.02 -0.46 0.20
C ILE A 64 3.70 0.21 0.57
N SER A 65 3.61 0.73 1.77
CA SER A 65 2.47 1.51 2.24
C SER A 65 2.80 2.99 2.15
N LEU A 66 2.03 3.71 1.34
CA LEU A 66 2.13 5.15 1.17
C LEU A 66 0.98 5.81 1.90
N SER A 67 1.28 6.64 2.89
CA SER A 67 0.28 7.32 3.71
C SER A 67 0.41 8.83 3.63
N ASN A 68 -0.66 9.54 3.97
CA ASN A 68 -0.66 11.00 4.00
C ASN A 68 0.10 11.53 5.22
N LEU A 69 0.57 12.77 5.12
CA LEU A 69 1.24 13.49 6.21
C LEU A 69 0.38 13.58 7.47
N SER A 70 -0.94 13.75 7.30
CA SER A 70 -1.91 13.87 8.40
C SER A 70 -2.26 12.54 9.08
N ASP A 71 -1.72 11.41 8.59
CA ASP A 71 -2.04 10.10 9.16
C ASP A 71 -1.06 9.73 10.28
N ASP A 72 -1.39 10.13 11.48
CA ASP A 72 -0.56 9.85 12.67
C ASP A 72 -0.52 8.36 13.02
N ARG A 73 -1.59 7.60 12.74
CA ARG A 73 -1.59 6.15 12.97
C ARG A 73 -0.52 5.46 12.13
N MET A 74 -0.40 5.88 10.88
CA MET A 74 0.62 5.35 9.98
C MET A 74 2.01 5.90 10.30
N ARG A 75 2.12 7.14 10.84
CA ARG A 75 3.39 7.71 11.31
C ARG A 75 4.03 6.85 12.39
N TYR A 76 3.24 6.37 13.31
CA TYR A 76 3.70 5.57 14.46
C TYR A 76 3.46 4.07 14.31
N ALA A 77 3.13 3.58 13.11
CA ALA A 77 2.82 2.17 12.88
C ALA A 77 3.94 1.20 13.32
N LYS A 78 5.19 1.63 13.18
CA LYS A 78 6.37 0.86 13.59
C LYS A 78 7.20 1.61 14.65
N SER A 79 6.54 2.23 15.60
CA SER A 79 7.15 2.82 16.78
C SER A 79 7.01 1.92 18.00
N GLY A 80 7.93 2.05 18.96
CA GLY A 80 7.95 1.21 20.16
C GLY A 80 8.21 -0.27 19.83
N GLN A 81 7.64 -1.16 20.63
CA GLN A 81 7.82 -2.61 20.50
C GLN A 81 6.78 -3.25 19.55
N TRP A 82 6.61 -2.66 18.36
CA TRP A 82 5.64 -3.14 17.37
C TRP A 82 5.86 -4.60 16.95
N TRP A 83 7.10 -5.08 16.99
CA TRP A 83 7.47 -6.45 16.63
C TRP A 83 6.94 -7.51 17.59
N GLU A 84 6.50 -7.15 18.79
CA GLU A 84 5.89 -8.09 19.73
C GLU A 84 4.40 -8.30 19.45
N ASN A 85 3.68 -7.20 19.18
CA ASN A 85 2.22 -7.21 19.09
C ASN A 85 1.70 -7.13 17.65
N ASN A 86 2.51 -6.66 16.70
CA ASN A 86 2.12 -6.38 15.32
C ASN A 86 3.15 -6.91 14.33
N THR A 87 3.57 -8.15 14.50
CA THR A 87 4.62 -8.81 13.70
C THR A 87 4.36 -8.77 12.20
N GLN A 88 3.09 -8.79 11.77
CA GLN A 88 2.69 -8.68 10.37
C GLN A 88 3.21 -7.40 9.70
N ARG A 89 3.42 -6.31 10.46
CA ARG A 89 3.93 -5.05 9.92
C ARG A 89 5.35 -5.13 9.38
N ALA A 90 6.10 -6.17 9.72
CA ALA A 90 7.41 -6.45 9.13
C ALA A 90 7.34 -6.67 7.61
N LEU A 91 6.16 -7.01 7.07
CA LEU A 91 5.98 -7.25 5.64
C LEU A 91 6.04 -5.98 4.79
N ALA A 92 5.61 -4.85 5.34
CA ALA A 92 5.50 -3.58 4.61
C ALA A 92 6.67 -2.65 4.90
N ASN A 93 7.13 -1.92 3.88
CA ASN A 93 7.89 -0.69 4.05
C ASN A 93 6.90 0.48 4.07
N ASN A 94 6.94 1.30 5.10
CA ASN A 94 6.04 2.43 5.26
C ASN A 94 6.72 3.72 4.85
N SER A 95 6.03 4.54 4.05
CA SER A 95 6.52 5.85 3.65
C SER A 95 5.40 6.88 3.68
N VAL A 96 5.76 8.11 4.02
CA VAL A 96 4.89 9.26 3.85
C VAL A 96 4.99 9.74 2.41
N SER A 97 3.86 10.05 1.79
CA SER A 97 3.79 10.49 0.39
C SER A 97 3.60 12.00 0.31
N TYR A 98 4.63 12.70 -0.17
CA TYR A 98 4.56 14.12 -0.47
C TYR A 98 4.03 14.33 -1.89
N THR A 99 2.97 15.11 -2.03
CA THR A 99 2.44 15.55 -3.32
C THR A 99 3.05 16.88 -3.73
N GLU A 100 3.40 17.70 -2.74
CA GLU A 100 4.01 19.01 -2.89
C GLU A 100 5.07 19.21 -1.81
N LYS A 101 5.77 20.34 -1.84
CA LYS A 101 6.72 20.69 -0.77
C LYS A 101 5.95 20.92 0.53
N PRO A 102 6.20 20.15 1.58
CA PRO A 102 5.54 20.35 2.86
C PRO A 102 6.06 21.61 3.56
N GLU A 103 5.28 22.14 4.48
CA GLU A 103 5.73 23.15 5.42
C GLU A 103 6.86 22.62 6.28
N THR A 104 7.81 23.50 6.65
CA THR A 104 9.03 23.10 7.40
C THR A 104 8.69 22.41 8.71
N GLU A 105 7.69 22.88 9.44
CA GLU A 105 7.27 22.28 10.70
C GLU A 105 6.77 20.84 10.48
N THR A 106 5.93 20.63 9.48
CA THR A 106 5.40 19.30 9.13
C THR A 106 6.52 18.34 8.74
N PHE A 107 7.48 18.82 7.96
CA PHE A 107 8.65 18.03 7.58
C PHE A 107 9.51 17.65 8.79
N LEU A 108 9.76 18.59 9.69
CA LEU A 108 10.56 18.33 10.89
C LEU A 108 9.87 17.34 11.83
N ARG A 109 8.56 17.38 11.95
CA ARG A 109 7.79 16.38 12.72
C ARG A 109 7.93 14.97 12.15
N GLU A 110 7.89 14.81 10.83
CA GLU A 110 8.15 13.52 10.17
C GLU A 110 9.59 13.05 10.42
N TRP A 111 10.54 13.97 10.30
CA TRP A 111 11.93 13.65 10.54
C TRP A 111 12.19 13.21 11.97
N LEU A 112 11.60 13.90 12.95
CA LEU A 112 11.70 13.54 14.36
C LEU A 112 11.09 12.15 14.61
N ALA A 113 9.89 11.90 14.13
CA ALA A 113 9.24 10.60 14.26
C ALA A 113 10.07 9.45 13.64
N LEU A 114 10.70 9.70 12.50
CA LEU A 114 11.62 8.76 11.85
C LEU A 114 12.81 8.43 12.73
N MET A 115 13.43 9.44 13.35
CA MET A 115 14.55 9.26 14.28
C MET A 115 14.15 8.51 15.54
N GLU A 116 13.02 8.88 16.15
CA GLU A 116 12.50 8.27 17.37
C GLU A 116 12.09 6.80 17.18
N SER A 117 11.57 6.46 16.00
CA SER A 117 11.16 5.09 15.70
C SER A 117 12.31 4.09 15.71
N LYS A 118 13.55 4.54 15.48
CA LYS A 118 14.76 3.71 15.35
C LYS A 118 14.64 2.57 14.32
N SER A 119 13.54 2.53 13.57
CA SER A 119 13.27 1.52 12.55
C SER A 119 13.60 2.00 11.13
N GLY A 120 13.94 3.29 10.95
CA GLY A 120 14.09 3.90 9.64
C GLY A 120 12.78 4.10 8.88
N GLU A 121 11.65 3.98 9.56
CA GLU A 121 10.31 4.13 9.00
C GLU A 121 9.46 5.11 9.86
N ARG A 122 8.57 5.88 9.26
CA ARG A 122 8.21 5.79 7.82
C ARG A 122 9.17 6.65 6.99
N GLY A 123 9.60 6.10 5.85
CA GLY A 123 10.43 6.79 4.89
C GLY A 123 9.69 7.92 4.16
N ILE A 124 10.38 8.64 3.28
CA ILE A 124 9.84 9.75 2.51
C ILE A 124 9.72 9.34 1.04
N PHE A 125 8.52 9.47 0.47
CA PHE A 125 8.25 9.26 -0.95
C PHE A 125 7.74 10.54 -1.59
N ASN A 126 8.48 11.06 -2.58
CA ASN A 126 8.06 12.24 -3.33
C ASN A 126 7.27 11.81 -4.58
N ARG A 127 5.94 11.87 -4.49
CA ARG A 127 5.03 11.49 -5.59
C ARG A 127 5.19 12.40 -6.81
N GLN A 128 5.41 13.71 -6.59
CA GLN A 128 5.57 14.64 -7.70
C GLN A 128 6.89 14.40 -8.47
N ALA A 129 7.99 14.17 -7.75
CA ALA A 129 9.27 13.86 -8.38
C ALA A 129 9.20 12.53 -9.13
N SER A 130 8.55 11.52 -8.56
CA SER A 130 8.31 10.23 -9.21
C SER A 130 7.49 10.38 -10.49
N ALA A 131 6.40 11.18 -10.46
CA ALA A 131 5.59 11.46 -11.65
C ALA A 131 6.40 12.17 -12.74
N LYS A 132 7.16 13.20 -12.38
CA LYS A 132 8.05 13.92 -13.32
C LYS A 132 9.08 13.00 -13.97
N GLN A 133 9.71 12.14 -13.17
CA GLN A 133 10.70 11.19 -13.66
C GLN A 133 10.08 10.13 -14.59
N ASN A 134 8.90 9.64 -14.26
CA ASN A 134 8.18 8.70 -15.12
C ASN A 134 7.81 9.31 -16.47
N MET A 135 7.38 10.57 -16.50
CA MET A 135 7.12 11.31 -17.75
C MET A 135 8.41 11.49 -18.57
N LYS A 136 9.52 11.86 -17.90
CA LYS A 136 10.81 12.07 -18.57
C LYS A 136 11.36 10.77 -19.17
N SER A 137 11.21 9.65 -18.49
CA SER A 137 11.70 8.34 -18.93
C SER A 137 10.78 7.63 -19.92
N GLY A 138 9.62 8.20 -20.26
CA GLY A 138 8.64 7.60 -21.16
C GLY A 138 8.00 6.30 -20.66
N ARG A 139 8.18 5.96 -19.38
CA ARG A 139 7.66 4.70 -18.79
C ARG A 139 6.16 4.68 -18.58
N ARG A 140 5.51 5.83 -18.60
CA ARG A 140 4.05 5.96 -18.57
C ARG A 140 3.60 6.79 -19.75
N SER A 141 2.54 6.36 -20.41
CA SER A 141 1.89 7.17 -21.43
C SER A 141 1.48 8.51 -20.85
N LYS A 142 1.73 9.59 -21.59
CA LYS A 142 1.24 10.92 -21.25
C LYS A 142 -0.27 11.06 -21.50
N LYS A 143 -0.85 10.09 -22.20
CA LYS A 143 -2.25 10.12 -22.63
C LYS A 143 -2.93 8.87 -22.13
N VAL A 144 -4.12 9.05 -21.57
CA VAL A 144 -5.04 7.98 -21.19
C VAL A 144 -6.18 8.02 -22.19
N THR A 145 -6.42 6.91 -22.87
CA THR A 145 -7.54 6.77 -23.81
C THR A 145 -8.66 6.03 -23.12
N VAL A 146 -9.81 6.65 -23.00
CA VAL A 146 -11.04 6.00 -22.55
C VAL A 146 -11.84 5.61 -23.78
N THR A 147 -12.14 4.33 -23.93
CA THR A 147 -13.05 3.80 -24.95
C THR A 147 -14.36 3.52 -24.26
N PHE A 148 -15.41 4.24 -24.67
CA PHE A 148 -16.75 4.06 -24.14
C PHE A 148 -17.43 2.86 -24.79
N GLU A 149 -18.47 2.33 -24.15
CA GLU A 149 -19.23 1.16 -24.63
C GLU A 149 -19.82 1.37 -26.03
N ASP A 150 -20.12 2.61 -26.41
CA ASP A 150 -20.57 2.99 -27.76
C ASP A 150 -19.44 3.03 -28.82
N GLY A 151 -18.21 2.68 -28.45
CA GLY A 151 -17.02 2.70 -29.30
C GLY A 151 -16.37 4.07 -29.48
N THR A 152 -16.91 5.12 -28.87
CA THR A 152 -16.26 6.44 -28.90
C THR A 152 -14.99 6.44 -28.05
N LYS A 153 -13.94 7.17 -28.53
CA LYS A 153 -12.67 7.28 -27.83
C LYS A 153 -12.41 8.72 -27.40
N LYS A 154 -12.07 8.90 -26.15
CA LYS A 154 -11.67 10.20 -25.62
C LYS A 154 -10.28 10.09 -25.00
N VAL A 155 -9.38 11.00 -25.39
CA VAL A 155 -8.01 11.02 -24.93
C VAL A 155 -7.83 12.14 -23.92
N PHE A 156 -7.28 11.82 -22.76
CA PHE A 156 -7.00 12.75 -21.66
C PHE A 156 -5.49 12.79 -21.41
N GLU A 157 -4.99 13.93 -20.96
CA GLU A 157 -3.62 14.01 -20.45
C GLU A 157 -3.52 13.27 -19.11
N GLY A 158 -2.52 12.41 -18.97
CA GLY A 158 -2.39 11.53 -17.80
C GLY A 158 -2.28 12.25 -16.44
N ASN A 159 -1.79 13.51 -16.43
CA ASN A 159 -1.76 14.36 -15.24
C ASN A 159 -3.14 14.86 -14.82
N GLU A 160 -4.09 15.00 -15.73
CA GLU A 160 -5.48 15.39 -15.43
C GLU A 160 -6.22 14.29 -14.69
N PHE A 161 -5.98 13.02 -15.08
CA PHE A 161 -6.52 11.85 -14.41
C PHE A 161 -6.02 11.69 -12.96
N VAL A 162 -4.73 11.92 -12.75
CA VAL A 162 -4.08 11.78 -11.43
C VAL A 162 -4.52 12.87 -10.44
N ASN A 163 -4.88 14.04 -10.95
CA ASN A 163 -5.29 15.18 -10.12
C ASN A 163 -6.79 15.23 -9.83
N GLY A 164 -7.55 14.22 -10.25
CA GLY A 164 -9.01 14.17 -10.03
C GLY A 164 -9.78 15.28 -10.73
N LYS A 165 -9.18 15.93 -11.72
CA LYS A 165 -9.81 17.04 -12.45
C LYS A 165 -10.81 16.61 -13.52
N ILE A 166 -10.83 15.30 -13.83
CA ILE A 166 -11.76 14.76 -14.81
C ILE A 166 -12.73 13.84 -14.09
N ALA A 167 -13.96 14.27 -13.93
CA ALA A 167 -15.08 13.37 -13.67
C ALA A 167 -15.49 12.75 -15.02
N VAL A 168 -15.15 11.49 -15.20
CA VAL A 168 -15.66 10.68 -16.31
C VAL A 168 -16.68 9.72 -15.72
N ASP A 169 -17.93 9.84 -16.17
CA ASP A 169 -18.95 8.86 -15.81
C ASP A 169 -18.68 7.55 -16.58
N LEU A 170 -17.81 6.73 -16.00
CA LEU A 170 -17.50 5.40 -16.52
C LEU A 170 -18.65 4.45 -16.24
N LYS A 171 -19.10 3.76 -17.27
CA LYS A 171 -20.09 2.69 -17.18
C LYS A 171 -19.41 1.33 -17.19
N VAL A 172 -20.14 0.30 -16.75
CA VAL A 172 -19.68 -1.09 -16.87
C VAL A 172 -19.54 -1.43 -18.35
N GLY A 173 -18.34 -1.78 -18.79
CA GLY A 173 -18.00 -2.06 -20.20
C GLY A 173 -17.04 -1.05 -20.83
N ASP A 174 -16.78 0.09 -20.17
CA ASP A 174 -15.78 1.06 -20.64
C ASP A 174 -14.35 0.55 -20.36
N GLU A 175 -13.45 0.72 -21.34
CA GLU A 175 -12.05 0.32 -21.24
C GLU A 175 -11.14 1.53 -21.12
N ILE A 176 -10.13 1.42 -20.26
CA ILE A 176 -9.08 2.44 -20.06
C ILE A 176 -7.74 1.86 -20.51
N THR A 177 -7.09 2.49 -21.48
CA THR A 177 -5.78 2.09 -22.01
C THR A 177 -4.74 3.24 -21.96
#